data_65e7aec929a0aa83f0a58c132cfdec50
#
_entry.id   65e7aec929a0aa83f0a58c132cfdec50
#
_cell.length_a   1.000
_cell.length_b   1.000
_cell.length_c   1.000
_cell.angle_alpha   90.00
_cell.angle_beta   90.00
_cell.angle_gamma   90.00
#
_symmetry.space_group_name_H-M   'P 1'
#
loop_
_entity.id
_entity.type
_entity.pdbx_description
1 polymer ?
#
loop_
_entity_poly.entity_id
_entity_poly.type
_entity_poly.pdbx_seq_one_letter_code
_entity_poly.pdbx_strand_id
1 'polypeptide(L)'
;MILFIDTAFDKTLLAIKSGNEIYYKEIIENNFISKNIINSVDELIKKTNSKKNNFKYICFNNGPGNFTSLRVGLSYTKAISFYLNIPVITLNSFQILALSSNVSNKNTPIFVAIDARMDELYWTYYKNYNEIIASENKNYLSSEKFFFRSLEELSFKKILLIKNSPDILKSYEVNDPNIEEIEKNSSMQKLNNIFKYIELLNKKNFLYNSESINLNYIRDNVANKTK
;
A
#
# COMPACT_ATOMS: atom_id res chain seq x y z
N MET A 1 16.97 -7.92 9.96
CA MET A 1 15.98 -8.13 8.88
C MET A 1 14.84 -7.12 9.00
N ILE A 2 14.09 -6.91 7.92
CA ILE A 2 12.86 -6.10 7.86
C ILE A 2 11.76 -7.00 7.30
N LEU A 3 10.60 -7.07 7.97
CA LEU A 3 9.43 -7.77 7.46
C LEU A 3 8.46 -6.75 6.85
N PHE A 4 7.99 -7.00 5.64
CA PHE A 4 6.94 -6.23 4.97
C PHE A 4 5.68 -7.09 4.81
N ILE A 5 4.52 -6.52 5.17
CA ILE A 5 3.22 -7.17 5.15
C ILE A 5 2.22 -6.27 4.43
N ASP A 6 1.69 -6.75 3.31
CA ASP A 6 0.62 -6.11 2.54
C ASP A 6 -0.52 -7.09 2.31
N THR A 7 -1.65 -6.83 2.96
CA THR A 7 -2.89 -7.63 2.87
C THR A 7 -4.05 -6.79 2.34
N ALA A 8 -3.78 -5.64 1.72
CA ALA A 8 -4.82 -4.69 1.37
C ALA A 8 -5.65 -5.08 0.15
N PHE A 9 -5.14 -5.94 -0.74
CA PHE A 9 -5.77 -6.31 -2.00
C PHE A 9 -5.96 -7.82 -2.13
N ASP A 10 -6.44 -8.29 -3.28
CA ASP A 10 -6.74 -9.70 -3.54
C ASP A 10 -5.52 -10.64 -3.41
N LYS A 11 -4.32 -10.08 -3.44
CA LYS A 11 -3.08 -10.81 -3.19
C LYS A 11 -2.42 -10.28 -1.93
N THR A 12 -2.16 -11.17 -0.99
CA THR A 12 -1.27 -10.86 0.14
C THR A 12 0.18 -10.93 -0.33
N LEU A 13 0.94 -9.88 -0.10
CA LEU A 13 2.38 -9.82 -0.37
C LEU A 13 3.15 -9.78 0.95
N LEU A 14 3.97 -10.79 1.16
CA LEU A 14 4.90 -10.89 2.29
C LEU A 14 6.32 -10.83 1.77
N ALA A 15 7.18 -10.03 2.40
CA ALA A 15 8.58 -9.96 2.02
C ALA A 15 9.50 -9.76 3.22
N ILE A 16 10.71 -10.34 3.14
CA ILE A 16 11.77 -10.14 4.12
C ILE A 16 12.98 -9.59 3.41
N LYS A 17 13.49 -8.45 3.86
CA LYS A 17 14.80 -7.95 3.48
C LYS A 17 15.82 -8.37 4.53
N SER A 18 16.86 -9.11 4.09
CA SER A 18 17.99 -9.54 4.92
C SER A 18 19.30 -9.12 4.24
N GLY A 19 19.96 -8.12 4.81
CA GLY A 19 21.09 -7.49 4.13
C GLY A 19 20.65 -6.85 2.81
N ASN A 20 21.27 -7.26 1.71
CA ASN A 20 20.93 -6.80 0.36
C ASN A 20 19.91 -7.70 -0.36
N GLU A 21 19.56 -8.83 0.21
CA GLU A 21 18.65 -9.79 -0.40
C GLU A 21 17.21 -9.58 0.03
N ILE A 22 16.27 -9.81 -0.89
CA ILE A 22 14.84 -9.75 -0.66
C ILE A 22 14.23 -11.11 -1.01
N TYR A 23 13.56 -11.69 -0.03
CA TYR A 23 12.77 -12.91 -0.16
C TYR A 23 11.32 -12.55 -0.06
N TYR A 24 10.47 -13.04 -0.97
CA TYR A 24 9.06 -12.71 -0.95
C TYR A 24 8.16 -13.87 -1.34
N LYS A 25 6.90 -13.75 -1.00
CA LYS A 25 5.81 -14.65 -1.35
C LYS A 25 4.54 -13.87 -1.62
N GLU A 26 3.91 -14.14 -2.75
CA GLU A 26 2.56 -13.71 -3.06
C GLU A 26 1.59 -14.85 -2.74
N ILE A 27 0.51 -14.54 -2.03
CA ILE A 27 -0.54 -15.49 -1.68
C ILE A 27 -1.82 -14.96 -2.30
N ILE A 28 -2.42 -15.75 -3.21
CA ILE A 28 -3.76 -15.46 -3.71
C ILE A 28 -4.73 -15.85 -2.60
N GLU A 29 -5.64 -14.95 -2.25
CA GLU A 29 -6.55 -15.16 -1.12
C GLU A 29 -7.50 -16.32 -1.38
N ASN A 30 -7.35 -17.36 -0.56
CA ASN A 30 -8.32 -18.39 -0.28
C ASN A 30 -8.70 -18.27 1.21
N ASN A 31 -9.82 -18.85 1.63
CA ASN A 31 -10.51 -18.69 2.93
C ASN A 31 -9.68 -18.81 4.25
N PHE A 32 -8.34 -18.84 4.22
CA PHE A 32 -7.48 -19.06 5.39
C PHE A 32 -6.29 -18.10 5.48
N ILE A 33 -6.49 -16.80 5.27
CA ILE A 33 -5.43 -15.78 5.25
C ILE A 33 -4.55 -15.83 6.51
N SER A 34 -5.15 -15.93 7.71
CA SER A 34 -4.40 -15.90 8.98
C SER A 34 -3.40 -17.04 9.10
N LYS A 35 -3.80 -18.27 8.77
CA LYS A 35 -2.91 -19.44 8.78
C LYS A 35 -1.83 -19.33 7.70
N ASN A 36 -2.19 -18.81 6.54
CA ASN A 36 -1.27 -18.65 5.42
C ASN A 36 -0.19 -17.60 5.69
N ILE A 37 -0.50 -16.49 6.38
CA ILE A 37 0.50 -15.48 6.76
C ILE A 37 1.55 -16.08 7.68
N ILE A 38 1.15 -16.77 8.75
CA ILE A 38 2.07 -17.38 9.74
C ILE A 38 3.04 -18.34 9.04
N ASN A 39 2.50 -19.32 8.30
CA ASN A 39 3.30 -20.33 7.62
C ASN A 39 4.24 -19.70 6.58
N SER A 40 3.76 -18.72 5.82
CA SER A 40 4.53 -18.08 4.78
C SER A 40 5.68 -17.21 5.33
N VAL A 41 5.47 -16.53 6.44
CA VAL A 41 6.56 -15.80 7.12
C VAL A 41 7.61 -16.78 7.64
N ASP A 42 7.20 -17.91 8.23
CA ASP A 42 8.13 -18.94 8.68
C ASP A 42 8.94 -19.57 7.53
N GLU A 43 8.31 -19.82 6.39
CA GLU A 43 9.00 -20.28 5.17
C GLU A 43 10.01 -19.24 4.66
N LEU A 44 9.63 -17.95 4.65
CA LEU A 44 10.54 -16.89 4.24
C LEU A 44 11.73 -16.75 5.18
N ILE A 45 11.52 -16.85 6.50
CA ILE A 45 12.61 -16.82 7.48
C ILE A 45 13.61 -17.95 7.25
N LYS A 46 13.13 -19.16 6.98
CA LYS A 46 14.01 -20.32 6.67
C LYS A 46 14.92 -20.05 5.47
N LYS A 47 14.42 -19.30 4.45
CA LYS A 47 15.23 -18.94 3.27
C LYS A 47 16.35 -17.92 3.59
N THR A 48 16.20 -17.13 4.66
CA THR A 48 17.18 -16.10 5.03
C THR A 48 18.36 -16.64 5.83
N ASN A 49 18.37 -17.92 6.22
CA ASN A 49 19.31 -18.50 7.18
C ASN A 49 19.41 -17.74 8.50
N SER A 50 18.32 -17.05 8.90
CA SER A 50 18.24 -16.19 10.08
C SER A 50 17.12 -16.65 11.01
N LYS A 51 17.01 -16.00 12.18
CA LYS A 51 15.96 -16.28 13.19
C LYS A 51 14.98 -15.12 13.27
N LYS A 52 13.76 -15.38 13.81
CA LYS A 52 12.72 -14.34 14.04
C LYS A 52 13.25 -13.14 14.83
N ASN A 53 14.09 -13.38 15.83
CA ASN A 53 14.67 -12.33 16.66
C ASN A 53 15.65 -11.39 15.93
N ASN A 54 15.97 -11.66 14.67
CA ASN A 54 16.78 -10.78 13.84
C ASN A 54 15.98 -9.68 13.13
N PHE A 55 14.65 -9.66 13.27
CA PHE A 55 13.85 -8.53 12.81
C PHE A 55 14.16 -7.27 13.61
N LYS A 56 14.36 -6.15 12.91
CA LYS A 56 14.60 -4.83 13.50
C LYS A 56 13.31 -4.02 13.60
N TYR A 57 12.44 -4.16 12.60
CA TYR A 57 11.11 -3.57 12.54
C TYR A 57 10.26 -4.28 11.49
N ILE A 58 8.97 -4.02 11.54
CA ILE A 58 7.98 -4.50 10.59
C ILE A 58 7.45 -3.29 9.82
N CYS A 59 7.22 -3.44 8.52
CA CYS A 59 6.43 -2.50 7.76
C CYS A 59 5.09 -3.13 7.38
N PHE A 60 4.01 -2.41 7.63
CA PHE A 60 2.64 -2.88 7.42
C PHE A 60 1.86 -1.90 6.53
N ASN A 61 1.15 -2.46 5.51
CA ASN A 61 0.17 -1.69 4.75
C ASN A 61 -1.10 -1.50 5.60
N ASN A 62 -1.37 -0.28 6.04
CA ASN A 62 -2.52 0.03 6.88
C ASN A 62 -3.80 0.40 6.12
N GLY A 63 -3.83 0.24 4.78
CA GLY A 63 -4.98 0.51 3.92
C GLY A 63 -4.95 1.88 3.23
N PRO A 64 -6.03 2.24 2.53
CA PRO A 64 -7.29 1.50 2.40
C PRO A 64 -7.20 0.23 1.57
N GLY A 65 -8.19 -0.67 1.72
CA GLY A 65 -8.26 -1.92 0.98
C GLY A 65 -9.30 -2.89 1.54
N ASN A 66 -9.10 -4.19 1.32
CA ASN A 66 -10.00 -5.23 1.80
C ASN A 66 -10.06 -5.24 3.34
N PHE A 67 -11.26 -5.01 3.85
CA PHE A 67 -11.51 -4.79 5.28
C PHE A 67 -11.10 -5.98 6.17
N THR A 68 -11.44 -7.19 5.75
CA THR A 68 -11.13 -8.41 6.51
C THR A 68 -9.64 -8.70 6.50
N SER A 69 -9.03 -8.66 5.33
CA SER A 69 -7.62 -8.97 5.12
C SER A 69 -6.70 -7.98 5.83
N LEU A 70 -7.04 -6.69 5.81
CA LEU A 70 -6.31 -5.66 6.55
C LEU A 70 -6.33 -5.90 8.07
N ARG A 71 -7.46 -6.34 8.64
CA ARG A 71 -7.54 -6.67 10.08
C ARG A 71 -6.70 -7.89 10.45
N VAL A 72 -6.66 -8.90 9.59
CA VAL A 72 -5.80 -10.07 9.79
C VAL A 72 -4.33 -9.64 9.75
N GLY A 73 -3.92 -8.84 8.77
CA GLY A 73 -2.56 -8.31 8.67
C GLY A 73 -2.17 -7.45 9.86
N LEU A 74 -3.07 -6.55 10.31
CA LEU A 74 -2.87 -5.72 11.50
C LEU A 74 -2.69 -6.57 12.76
N SER A 75 -3.56 -7.56 12.99
CA SER A 75 -3.51 -8.43 14.17
C SER A 75 -2.20 -9.21 14.22
N TYR A 76 -1.77 -9.76 13.07
CA TYR A 76 -0.49 -10.45 12.98
C TYR A 76 0.69 -9.50 13.24
N THR A 77 0.67 -8.30 12.64
CA THR A 77 1.70 -7.28 12.82
C THR A 77 1.83 -6.87 14.29
N LYS A 78 0.69 -6.60 14.95
CA LYS A 78 0.67 -6.26 16.39
C LYS A 78 1.24 -7.39 17.24
N ALA A 79 0.84 -8.62 17.00
CA ALA A 79 1.29 -9.78 17.77
C ALA A 79 2.82 -10.00 17.64
N ILE A 80 3.36 -9.96 16.42
CA ILE A 80 4.82 -10.13 16.21
C ILE A 80 5.61 -8.95 16.75
N SER A 81 5.15 -7.71 16.54
CA SER A 81 5.79 -6.50 17.06
C SER A 81 5.86 -6.54 18.59
N PHE A 82 4.76 -6.88 19.24
CA PHE A 82 4.69 -7.02 20.70
C PHE A 82 5.61 -8.13 21.21
N TYR A 83 5.53 -9.34 20.61
CA TYR A 83 6.32 -10.49 21.04
C TYR A 83 7.83 -10.27 20.90
N LEU A 84 8.27 -9.63 19.81
CA LEU A 84 9.68 -9.36 19.54
C LEU A 84 10.16 -8.03 20.14
N ASN A 85 9.27 -7.22 20.70
CA ASN A 85 9.53 -5.86 21.17
C ASN A 85 10.24 -5.00 20.12
N ILE A 86 9.69 -4.98 18.88
CA ILE A 86 10.23 -4.24 17.75
C ILE A 86 9.21 -3.23 17.21
N PRO A 87 9.65 -2.08 16.69
CA PRO A 87 8.74 -1.06 16.18
C PRO A 87 8.12 -1.44 14.83
N VAL A 88 7.05 -0.74 14.49
CA VAL A 88 6.33 -0.86 13.23
C VAL A 88 6.42 0.45 12.45
N ILE A 89 6.58 0.35 11.14
CA ILE A 89 6.42 1.42 10.17
C ILE A 89 5.11 1.15 9.43
N THR A 90 4.25 2.14 9.27
CA THR A 90 3.04 2.01 8.45
C THR A 90 3.21 2.73 7.13
N LEU A 91 2.77 2.10 6.05
CA LEU A 91 2.56 2.70 4.74
C LEU A 91 1.09 2.56 4.38
N ASN A 92 0.51 3.58 3.77
CA ASN A 92 -0.82 3.43 3.22
C ASN A 92 -0.79 2.84 1.80
N SER A 93 -1.93 2.33 1.34
CA SER A 93 -2.05 1.69 0.04
C SER A 93 -1.72 2.61 -1.13
N PHE A 94 -1.99 3.91 -1.00
CA PHE A 94 -1.65 4.88 -2.04
C PHE A 94 -0.12 5.04 -2.18
N GLN A 95 0.60 5.12 -1.06
CA GLN A 95 2.06 5.18 -1.06
C GLN A 95 2.66 3.92 -1.68
N ILE A 96 2.15 2.75 -1.31
CA ILE A 96 2.61 1.47 -1.84
C ILE A 96 2.37 1.38 -3.35
N LEU A 97 1.21 1.78 -3.85
CA LEU A 97 0.92 1.80 -5.28
C LEU A 97 1.82 2.78 -6.03
N ALA A 98 2.00 4.00 -5.52
CA ALA A 98 2.88 4.99 -6.13
C ALA A 98 4.33 4.51 -6.19
N LEU A 99 4.86 3.93 -5.10
CA LEU A 99 6.21 3.34 -5.05
C LEU A 99 6.35 2.09 -5.94
N SER A 100 5.23 1.39 -6.20
CA SER A 100 5.19 0.19 -7.03
C SER A 100 5.17 0.48 -8.52
N SER A 101 5.03 1.72 -8.92
CA SER A 101 4.83 2.12 -10.29
C SER A 101 6.11 2.70 -10.89
N ASN A 102 6.24 2.57 -12.22
CA ASN A 102 7.43 3.05 -12.93
C ASN A 102 7.31 4.53 -13.29
N VAL A 103 7.40 5.39 -12.28
CA VAL A 103 7.33 6.83 -12.46
C VAL A 103 8.62 7.36 -13.09
N SER A 104 8.58 7.63 -14.38
CA SER A 104 9.73 8.15 -15.14
C SER A 104 10.03 9.63 -14.84
N ASN A 105 8.98 10.44 -14.74
CA ASN A 105 9.10 11.88 -14.43
C ASN A 105 8.65 12.18 -13.00
N LYS A 106 9.60 12.42 -12.14
CA LYS A 106 9.37 12.67 -10.71
C LYS A 106 8.71 14.01 -10.38
N ASN A 107 8.64 14.93 -11.33
CA ASN A 107 8.06 16.26 -11.14
C ASN A 107 6.59 16.35 -11.61
N THR A 108 6.07 15.29 -12.26
CA THR A 108 4.67 15.23 -12.70
C THR A 108 3.77 14.83 -11.54
N PRO A 109 2.61 15.46 -11.37
CA PRO A 109 1.62 15.04 -10.37
C PRO A 109 1.18 13.59 -10.57
N ILE A 110 1.05 12.87 -9.46
CA ILE A 110 0.69 11.45 -9.43
C ILE A 110 -0.66 11.32 -8.74
N PHE A 111 -1.64 10.79 -9.45
CA PHE A 111 -2.95 10.44 -8.90
C PHE A 111 -3.00 8.94 -8.68
N VAL A 112 -3.48 8.54 -7.53
CA VAL A 112 -3.64 7.12 -7.17
C VAL A 112 -5.10 6.85 -6.85
N ALA A 113 -5.71 5.93 -7.60
CA ALA A 113 -7.09 5.52 -7.42
C ALA A 113 -7.18 4.04 -7.02
N ILE A 114 -8.04 3.75 -6.05
CA ILE A 114 -8.29 2.43 -5.49
C ILE A 114 -9.80 2.17 -5.51
N ASP A 115 -10.20 1.00 -5.98
CA ASP A 115 -11.59 0.55 -5.94
C ASP A 115 -12.11 0.54 -4.49
N ALA A 116 -13.09 1.39 -4.20
CA ALA A 116 -13.75 1.45 -2.91
C ALA A 116 -15.04 0.62 -2.87
N ARG A 117 -15.35 -0.12 -3.95
CA ARG A 117 -16.61 -0.81 -4.20
C ARG A 117 -17.81 0.16 -4.31
N MET A 118 -18.98 -0.33 -4.71
CA MET A 118 -20.22 0.45 -4.82
C MET A 118 -20.08 1.68 -5.76
N ASP A 119 -19.34 1.53 -6.86
CA ASP A 119 -19.07 2.58 -7.85
C ASP A 119 -18.37 3.82 -7.27
N GLU A 120 -17.59 3.62 -6.20
CA GLU A 120 -16.80 4.68 -5.56
C GLU A 120 -15.30 4.35 -5.63
N LEU A 121 -14.48 5.38 -5.53
CA LEU A 121 -13.03 5.31 -5.50
C LEU A 121 -12.51 5.93 -4.21
N TYR A 122 -11.53 5.26 -3.59
CA TYR A 122 -10.57 5.94 -2.73
C TYR A 122 -9.49 6.55 -3.62
N TRP A 123 -9.16 7.82 -3.45
CA TRP A 123 -8.11 8.43 -4.22
C TRP A 123 -7.35 9.51 -3.44
N THR A 124 -6.15 9.77 -3.90
CA THR A 124 -5.28 10.85 -3.44
C THR A 124 -4.42 11.34 -4.59
N TYR A 125 -3.74 12.46 -4.41
CA TYR A 125 -2.72 12.90 -5.35
C TYR A 125 -1.49 13.46 -4.63
N TYR A 126 -0.35 13.32 -5.29
CA TYR A 126 0.94 13.88 -4.91
C TYR A 126 1.35 14.87 -6.00
N LYS A 127 1.76 16.10 -5.65
CA LYS A 127 2.20 17.10 -6.65
C LYS A 127 3.46 16.65 -7.38
N ASN A 128 4.28 15.80 -6.74
CA ASN A 128 5.47 15.18 -7.31
C ASN A 128 5.85 13.93 -6.51
N TYR A 129 6.81 13.17 -7.01
CA TYR A 129 7.25 11.91 -6.38
C TYR A 129 7.81 12.09 -4.95
N ASN A 130 8.40 13.24 -4.63
CA ASN A 130 8.97 13.47 -3.30
C ASN A 130 7.89 13.66 -2.23
N GLU A 131 6.69 14.08 -2.60
CA GLU A 131 5.57 14.22 -1.68
C GLU A 131 5.04 12.88 -1.16
N ILE A 132 5.28 11.77 -1.86
CA ILE A 132 4.95 10.43 -1.35
C ILE A 132 5.62 10.22 0.02
N ILE A 133 6.79 10.82 0.21
CA ILE A 133 7.64 10.70 1.42
C ILE A 133 7.20 11.64 2.54
N ALA A 134 6.68 12.79 2.18
CA ALA A 134 6.54 13.91 3.13
C ALA A 134 5.15 14.00 3.76
N SER A 135 4.15 13.24 3.29
CA SER A 135 2.81 13.75 3.39
C SER A 135 1.81 12.94 4.19
N GLU A 136 1.16 13.66 5.06
CA GLU A 136 -0.26 13.48 5.39
C GLU A 136 -1.09 14.04 4.21
N ASN A 137 -1.13 13.32 3.10
CA ASN A 137 -1.96 13.73 1.97
C ASN A 137 -3.44 13.51 2.30
N LYS A 138 -4.26 14.43 1.83
CA LYS A 138 -5.69 14.30 1.94
C LYS A 138 -6.17 13.12 1.08
N ASN A 139 -6.91 12.21 1.69
CA ASN A 139 -7.53 11.08 1.03
C ASN A 139 -9.00 11.40 0.75
N TYR A 140 -9.49 10.98 -0.40
CA TYR A 140 -10.84 11.25 -0.85
C TYR A 140 -11.58 9.94 -1.08
N LEU A 141 -12.92 9.99 -0.90
CA LEU A 141 -13.86 8.96 -1.31
C LEU A 141 -14.91 9.63 -2.18
N SER A 142 -15.06 9.17 -3.41
CA SER A 142 -16.03 9.75 -4.34
C SER A 142 -16.39 8.81 -5.49
N SER A 143 -17.45 9.14 -6.24
CA SER A 143 -17.73 8.49 -7.52
C SER A 143 -16.66 8.81 -8.57
N GLU A 144 -16.56 7.97 -9.62
CA GLU A 144 -15.67 8.22 -10.76
C GLU A 144 -15.93 9.58 -11.40
N LYS A 145 -17.19 9.97 -11.56
CA LYS A 145 -17.58 11.28 -12.12
C LYS A 145 -16.99 12.45 -11.32
N PHE A 146 -17.04 12.37 -10.00
CA PHE A 146 -16.47 13.42 -9.14
C PHE A 146 -14.96 13.44 -9.19
N PHE A 147 -14.32 12.28 -9.28
CA PHE A 147 -12.86 12.15 -9.46
C PHE A 147 -12.41 12.91 -10.71
N PHE A 148 -13.04 12.68 -11.89
CA PHE A 148 -12.67 13.37 -13.11
C PHE A 148 -12.92 14.88 -13.06
N ARG A 149 -14.05 15.30 -12.50
CA ARG A 149 -14.30 16.74 -12.26
C ARG A 149 -13.20 17.36 -11.41
N SER A 150 -12.71 16.66 -10.40
CA SER A 150 -11.59 17.13 -9.57
C SER A 150 -10.29 17.26 -10.35
N LEU A 151 -10.02 16.37 -11.32
CA LEU A 151 -8.86 16.50 -12.21
C LEU A 151 -8.95 17.77 -13.05
N GLU A 152 -10.12 18.06 -13.64
CA GLU A 152 -10.36 19.27 -14.44
C GLU A 152 -10.17 20.54 -13.60
N GLU A 153 -10.73 20.58 -12.37
CA GLU A 153 -10.60 21.72 -11.45
C GLU A 153 -9.15 21.99 -11.04
N LEU A 154 -8.33 20.96 -10.87
CA LEU A 154 -6.91 21.09 -10.53
C LEU A 154 -6.04 21.56 -11.70
N SER A 155 -6.55 21.50 -12.93
CA SER A 155 -5.95 22.09 -14.15
C SER A 155 -4.47 21.74 -14.40
N PHE A 156 -4.04 20.53 -14.07
CA PHE A 156 -2.68 20.08 -14.36
C PHE A 156 -2.49 19.82 -15.85
N LYS A 157 -1.37 20.30 -16.42
CA LYS A 157 -1.03 20.09 -17.85
C LYS A 157 -0.75 18.63 -18.19
N LYS A 158 -0.27 17.85 -17.22
CA LYS A 158 -0.03 16.42 -17.35
C LYS A 158 -0.11 15.78 -15.97
N ILE A 159 -0.72 14.60 -15.89
CA ILE A 159 -0.77 13.79 -14.67
C ILE A 159 -0.38 12.34 -14.96
N LEU A 160 0.11 11.65 -13.93
CA LEU A 160 0.34 10.22 -13.93
C LEU A 160 -0.78 9.57 -13.13
N LEU A 161 -1.51 8.65 -13.75
CA LEU A 161 -2.61 7.92 -13.11
C LEU A 161 -2.18 6.49 -12.77
N ILE A 162 -2.32 6.11 -11.52
CA ILE A 162 -2.04 4.78 -11.01
C ILE A 162 -3.33 4.18 -10.45
N LYS A 163 -3.71 2.99 -10.93
CA LYS A 163 -4.91 2.26 -10.51
C LYS A 163 -4.55 0.95 -9.81
N ASN A 164 -5.31 0.55 -8.78
CA ASN A 164 -5.12 -0.77 -8.17
C ASN A 164 -5.69 -1.89 -9.03
N SER A 165 -6.73 -1.63 -9.83
CA SER A 165 -7.41 -2.56 -10.73
C SER A 165 -7.61 -1.95 -12.11
N PRO A 166 -7.53 -2.72 -13.20
CA PRO A 166 -7.92 -2.26 -14.53
C PRO A 166 -9.44 -2.04 -14.66
N ASP A 167 -10.23 -2.52 -13.71
CA ASP A 167 -11.69 -2.47 -13.77
C ASP A 167 -12.29 -1.13 -13.37
N ILE A 168 -11.56 -0.28 -12.66
CA ILE A 168 -11.99 1.07 -12.31
C ILE A 168 -11.67 2.06 -13.44
N LEU A 169 -12.46 3.12 -13.52
CA LEU A 169 -12.30 4.22 -14.49
C LEU A 169 -12.47 3.78 -15.96
N LYS A 170 -13.09 2.62 -16.21
CA LYS A 170 -13.37 2.13 -17.58
C LYS A 170 -14.46 2.92 -18.29
N SER A 171 -15.44 3.45 -17.56
CA SER A 171 -16.56 4.22 -18.12
C SER A 171 -16.13 5.54 -18.73
N TYR A 172 -14.95 6.00 -18.37
CA TYR A 172 -14.29 7.11 -19.02
C TYR A 172 -13.18 6.51 -19.90
N GLU A 173 -13.39 6.44 -21.20
CA GLU A 173 -12.27 6.28 -22.13
C GLU A 173 -11.34 7.45 -21.88
N VAL A 174 -10.22 7.18 -21.20
CA VAL A 174 -9.23 8.20 -20.86
C VAL A 174 -8.47 8.54 -22.15
N ASN A 175 -9.14 9.17 -23.08
CA ASN A 175 -8.55 9.75 -24.28
C ASN A 175 -8.02 11.18 -24.03
N ASP A 176 -7.86 11.56 -22.75
CA ASP A 176 -7.22 12.83 -22.41
C ASP A 176 -5.70 12.68 -22.57
N PRO A 177 -5.09 13.38 -23.55
CA PRO A 177 -3.65 13.29 -23.78
C PRO A 177 -2.82 13.80 -22.59
N ASN A 178 -3.45 14.44 -21.63
CA ASN A 178 -2.81 14.92 -20.40
C ASN A 178 -2.74 13.86 -19.31
N ILE A 179 -3.43 12.72 -19.47
CA ILE A 179 -3.45 11.62 -18.49
C ILE A 179 -2.60 10.46 -19.02
N GLU A 180 -1.52 10.17 -18.34
CA GLU A 180 -0.66 9.01 -18.60
C GLU A 180 -0.92 7.93 -17.55
N GLU A 181 -1.55 6.82 -17.95
CA GLU A 181 -1.70 5.66 -17.05
C GLU A 181 -0.36 4.93 -16.91
N ILE A 182 0.06 4.71 -15.66
CA ILE A 182 1.35 4.11 -15.34
C ILE A 182 1.18 2.64 -14.97
N GLU A 183 1.93 1.79 -15.66
CA GLU A 183 1.99 0.37 -15.36
C GLU A 183 2.72 0.07 -14.04
N LYS A 184 2.33 -1.02 -13.41
CA LYS A 184 2.98 -1.53 -12.21
C LYS A 184 4.31 -2.19 -12.56
N ASN A 185 5.29 -1.99 -11.72
CA ASN A 185 6.56 -2.71 -11.77
C ASN A 185 6.39 -4.21 -11.47
N SER A 186 7.40 -5.01 -11.85
CA SER A 186 7.53 -6.38 -11.35
C SER A 186 7.58 -6.39 -9.82
N SER A 187 7.16 -7.50 -9.20
CA SER A 187 7.13 -7.64 -7.73
C SER A 187 8.49 -7.36 -7.09
N MET A 188 9.58 -7.78 -7.70
CA MET A 188 10.93 -7.52 -7.18
C MET A 188 11.29 -6.03 -7.24
N GLN A 189 10.99 -5.34 -8.34
CA GLN A 189 11.28 -3.90 -8.47
C GLN A 189 10.41 -3.07 -7.52
N LYS A 190 9.12 -3.44 -7.40
CA LYS A 190 8.20 -2.91 -6.39
C LYS A 190 8.81 -2.99 -4.99
N LEU A 191 9.25 -4.18 -4.58
CA LEU A 191 9.82 -4.41 -3.26
C LEU A 191 11.13 -3.65 -3.03
N ASN A 192 12.00 -3.55 -4.03
CA ASN A 192 13.20 -2.73 -3.95
C ASN A 192 12.87 -1.26 -3.63
N ASN A 193 11.89 -0.69 -4.32
CA ASN A 193 11.46 0.69 -4.08
C ASN A 193 10.85 0.86 -2.68
N ILE A 194 9.97 -0.06 -2.28
CA ILE A 194 9.32 -0.05 -0.97
C ILE A 194 10.37 -0.15 0.15
N PHE A 195 11.33 -1.08 0.08
CA PHE A 195 12.35 -1.22 1.12
C PHE A 195 13.29 -0.01 1.21
N LYS A 196 13.67 0.60 0.07
CA LYS A 196 14.40 1.88 0.09
C LYS A 196 13.64 2.97 0.84
N TYR A 197 12.32 3.02 0.61
CA TYR A 197 11.46 3.98 1.27
C TYR A 197 11.30 3.71 2.77
N ILE A 198 11.12 2.45 3.16
CA ILE A 198 11.05 2.02 4.56
C ILE A 198 12.34 2.40 5.32
N GLU A 199 13.50 2.19 4.72
CA GLU A 199 14.78 2.58 5.32
C GLU A 199 14.90 4.10 5.49
N LEU A 200 14.33 4.89 4.57
CA LEU A 200 14.27 6.33 4.68
C LEU A 200 13.36 6.78 5.83
N LEU A 201 12.17 6.18 5.96
CA LEU A 201 11.24 6.46 7.06
C LEU A 201 11.84 6.09 8.42
N ASN A 202 12.54 4.97 8.51
CA ASN A 202 13.25 4.59 9.74
C ASN A 202 14.30 5.64 10.14
N LYS A 203 15.07 6.18 9.19
CA LYS A 203 16.02 7.27 9.46
C LYS A 203 15.35 8.57 9.95
N LYS A 204 14.08 8.78 9.60
CA LYS A 204 13.26 9.92 10.03
C LYS A 204 12.46 9.66 11.31
N ASN A 205 12.67 8.53 11.98
CA ASN A 205 11.96 8.10 13.18
C ASN A 205 10.42 7.96 13.04
N PHE A 206 9.91 7.59 11.86
CA PHE A 206 8.51 7.23 11.66
C PHE A 206 8.24 5.81 12.18
N LEU A 207 8.44 5.61 13.47
CA LEU A 207 8.33 4.33 14.15
C LEU A 207 7.16 4.38 15.14
N TYR A 208 6.34 3.36 15.12
CA TYR A 208 5.21 3.20 16.02
C TYR A 208 5.39 1.95 16.90
N ASN A 209 4.91 1.98 18.12
CA ASN A 209 4.77 0.77 18.92
C ASN A 209 3.52 -0.02 18.46
N SER A 210 3.43 -1.29 18.88
CA SER A 210 2.34 -2.20 18.45
C SER A 210 0.93 -1.69 18.80
N GLU A 211 0.79 -0.91 19.87
CA GLU A 211 -0.50 -0.40 20.35
C GLU A 211 -1.01 0.77 19.51
N SER A 212 -0.11 1.65 19.05
CA SER A 212 -0.45 2.89 18.36
C SER A 212 -0.77 2.72 16.89
N ILE A 213 -0.49 1.56 16.26
CA ILE A 213 -0.80 1.34 14.85
C ILE A 213 -2.29 1.05 14.64
N ASN A 214 -2.87 1.73 13.65
CA ASN A 214 -4.28 1.62 13.30
C ASN A 214 -4.46 1.51 11.78
N LEU A 215 -5.63 1.03 11.35
CA LEU A 215 -6.03 1.04 9.95
C LEU A 215 -6.41 2.45 9.49
N ASN A 216 -6.10 2.75 8.26
CA ASN A 216 -6.49 3.99 7.60
C ASN A 216 -7.92 3.85 7.05
N TYR A 217 -8.93 4.20 7.84
CA TYR A 217 -10.33 4.21 7.44
C TYR A 217 -10.67 5.54 6.77
N ILE A 218 -11.06 5.49 5.50
CA ILE A 218 -11.51 6.68 4.74
C ILE A 218 -13.04 6.75 4.72
N ARG A 219 -13.72 5.59 4.78
CA ARG A 219 -15.18 5.50 4.84
C ARG A 219 -15.62 5.37 6.29
N ASP A 220 -16.23 6.41 6.84
CA ASP A 220 -16.70 6.44 8.24
C ASP A 220 -17.99 5.61 8.46
N ASN A 221 -18.79 5.35 7.41
CA ASN A 221 -20.08 4.65 7.50
C ASN A 221 -20.16 3.44 6.57
N VAL A 222 -19.64 2.30 6.99
CA VAL A 222 -19.81 1.01 6.27
C VAL A 222 -21.22 0.40 6.50
N ALA A 223 -21.96 0.89 7.51
CA ALA A 223 -23.16 0.21 8.04
C ALA A 223 -24.52 0.79 7.61
N ASN A 224 -24.60 1.86 6.85
CA ASN A 224 -25.88 2.53 6.54
C ASN A 224 -26.18 2.66 5.04
N LYS A 225 -26.34 1.53 4.32
CA LYS A 225 -27.18 1.50 3.11
C LYS A 225 -27.78 0.11 2.93
N THR A 226 -28.70 -0.25 3.83
CA THR A 226 -29.80 -1.15 3.54
C THR A 226 -31.07 -0.37 3.74
N LYS A 227 -31.50 0.32 2.69
CA LYS A 227 -32.93 0.62 2.40
C LYS A 227 -33.07 0.84 0.91
#